data_1b823f9cb21dd39d878f5fa0bbd19144
#
_entry.id   1b823f9cb21dd39d878f5fa0bbd19144
#
_cell.length_a   1.000
_cell.length_b   1.000
_cell.length_c   1.000
_cell.angle_alpha   90.00
_cell.angle_beta   90.00
_cell.angle_gamma   90.00
#
_symmetry.space_group_name_H-M   'P 1'
#
loop_
_entity.id
_entity.type
_entity.pdbx_description
1 polymer ?
#
loop_
_entity_poly.entity_id
_entity_poly.type
_entity_poly.pdbx_seq_one_letter_code
_entity_poly.pdbx_strand_id
1 'polypeptide(L)'
;MRIEHTPLTPILVISRHLAAGSVDGVKLHFKPRSRSLSALAVMSATALLAGCASNSFHTDVPEGQEVPVAGEPADVQESPQALEDLPGTTGRIDGVNERAGVKAAARVGLDGEGQADVIAVLDVDSIEFVAASPNKKIASVPADETCMSLSTTATGVAVACDGKVEEYGADGDLLRTINVDGQARSATISETGDALVGKVGSDKVYFYDAEGNQAKDEIVTKSIDQTVLVQPNDGPQRVAVIDRGQTSINDISLADQAYNASLRIGQGVGTVAGGRGNDGVLVASDARLNQMLIYTMNDVVRLHQTTPTAESPWSVLWDSKRQIAWVSTTSDNKLTGYKISSGTPEEVAALDTIANVRGVFDTAEGGMNIVGLDGSSQALSADDLDQAISRGR
;
A
#
# COMPACT_ATOMS: atom_id res chain seq x y z
N MET A 1 -0.62 55.75 22.49
CA MET A 1 -1.52 55.40 21.41
C MET A 1 -2.42 54.27 21.91
N ARG A 2 -3.73 54.50 22.01
CA ARG A 2 -4.69 53.70 22.73
C ARG A 2 -4.95 52.38 22.00
N ILE A 3 -5.00 51.30 22.76
CA ILE A 3 -5.46 49.95 22.34
C ILE A 3 -6.94 49.86 22.74
N GLU A 4 -7.84 49.73 21.78
CA GLU A 4 -9.30 49.49 22.05
C GLU A 4 -9.55 47.99 22.13
N HIS A 5 -10.14 47.58 23.22
CA HIS A 5 -10.66 46.24 23.45
C HIS A 5 -12.12 46.14 22.97
N THR A 6 -12.40 45.18 22.10
CA THR A 6 -13.78 44.82 21.73
C THR A 6 -14.21 43.56 22.53
N PRO A 7 -15.41 43.55 23.12
CA PRO A 7 -15.81 42.46 23.98
C PRO A 7 -16.45 41.27 23.21
N LEU A 8 -16.16 40.05 23.70
CA LEU A 8 -16.72 38.78 23.27
C LEU A 8 -18.14 38.61 23.75
N THR A 9 -19.06 38.25 22.85
CA THR A 9 -20.46 37.92 23.12
C THR A 9 -20.55 36.42 23.47
N PRO A 10 -21.25 36.01 24.52
CA PRO A 10 -21.42 34.61 24.88
C PRO A 10 -22.53 33.94 24.05
N ILE A 11 -22.22 32.75 23.52
CA ILE A 11 -23.17 31.86 22.83
C ILE A 11 -23.97 31.08 23.89
N LEU A 12 -25.28 31.23 23.83
CA LEU A 12 -26.28 30.56 24.69
C LEU A 12 -26.46 29.11 24.26
N VAL A 13 -26.10 28.14 25.12
CA VAL A 13 -26.44 26.72 24.96
C VAL A 13 -27.84 26.45 25.48
N ILE A 14 -28.77 26.10 24.60
CA ILE A 14 -30.11 25.64 24.95
C ILE A 14 -30.11 24.10 25.02
N SER A 15 -30.14 23.57 26.24
CA SER A 15 -30.44 22.15 26.49
C SER A 15 -31.95 21.93 26.46
N ARG A 16 -32.44 21.10 25.55
CA ARG A 16 -33.81 20.59 25.56
C ARG A 16 -33.85 19.23 26.28
N HIS A 17 -34.48 19.23 27.44
CA HIS A 17 -35.00 18.04 28.10
C HIS A 17 -36.20 17.53 27.32
N LEU A 18 -36.22 16.28 26.95
CA LEU A 18 -37.42 15.58 26.50
C LEU A 18 -37.86 14.62 27.61
N ALA A 19 -39.06 14.88 28.13
CA ALA A 19 -39.73 14.12 29.16
C ALA A 19 -40.26 12.80 28.60
N ALA A 20 -40.18 11.76 29.41
CA ALA A 20 -40.82 10.47 29.20
C ALA A 20 -42.36 10.59 29.31
N GLY A 21 -43.04 10.19 28.26
CA GLY A 21 -44.51 10.00 28.26
C GLY A 21 -44.84 8.51 28.23
N SER A 22 -45.45 8.05 29.32
CA SER A 22 -46.09 6.73 29.46
C SER A 22 -47.38 6.69 28.63
N VAL A 23 -47.59 5.63 27.84
CA VAL A 23 -48.89 5.34 27.22
C VAL A 23 -49.35 3.95 27.62
N ASP A 24 -50.48 3.95 28.29
CA ASP A 24 -51.17 2.79 28.82
C ASP A 24 -51.73 1.81 27.77
N GLY A 25 -51.94 0.61 28.26
CA GLY A 25 -52.27 -0.63 27.58
C GLY A 25 -53.58 -0.66 26.76
N VAL A 26 -53.51 -1.50 25.76
CA VAL A 26 -54.70 -2.11 25.11
C VAL A 26 -54.60 -3.61 25.23
N LYS A 27 -55.48 -4.20 26.09
CA LYS A 27 -55.68 -5.65 26.20
C LYS A 27 -56.64 -6.12 25.10
N LEU A 28 -56.12 -6.92 24.18
CA LEU A 28 -56.97 -7.69 23.26
C LEU A 28 -57.12 -9.12 23.76
N HIS A 29 -58.37 -9.46 24.12
CA HIS A 29 -58.81 -10.81 24.48
C HIS A 29 -59.03 -11.65 23.21
N PHE A 30 -58.30 -12.77 23.04
CA PHE A 30 -58.68 -13.79 22.10
C PHE A 30 -59.05 -15.08 22.84
N LYS A 31 -60.25 -15.56 22.58
CA LYS A 31 -60.76 -16.89 23.01
C LYS A 31 -60.11 -18.01 22.21
N PRO A 32 -59.78 -19.13 22.85
CA PRO A 32 -59.26 -20.30 22.12
C PRO A 32 -60.43 -21.10 21.50
N ARG A 33 -60.26 -21.44 20.23
CA ARG A 33 -60.97 -22.54 19.58
C ARG A 33 -59.98 -23.63 19.20
N SER A 34 -60.16 -24.77 19.84
CA SER A 34 -59.52 -26.03 19.53
C SER A 34 -59.87 -26.56 18.12
N ARG A 35 -58.83 -26.98 17.36
CA ARG A 35 -58.89 -28.25 16.57
C ARG A 35 -57.52 -28.58 16.07
N SER A 36 -57.21 -29.83 16.37
CA SER A 36 -56.05 -30.62 15.96
C SER A 36 -55.75 -30.61 14.48
N LEU A 37 -54.46 -30.61 14.12
CA LEU A 37 -53.77 -31.52 13.17
C LEU A 37 -52.53 -30.84 12.58
N SER A 38 -51.47 -31.64 12.59
CA SER A 38 -50.25 -31.53 11.81
C SER A 38 -49.04 -30.90 12.48
N ALA A 39 -48.34 -31.79 13.21
CA ALA A 39 -46.92 -31.70 13.42
C ALA A 39 -46.23 -31.80 12.05
N LEU A 40 -45.58 -30.72 11.56
CA LEU A 40 -44.51 -30.66 10.60
C LEU A 40 -44.32 -29.19 10.14
N ALA A 41 -43.67 -28.39 10.91
CA ALA A 41 -43.04 -27.11 10.47
C ALA A 41 -42.44 -26.34 11.66
N VAL A 42 -41.55 -27.00 12.40
CA VAL A 42 -40.69 -26.29 13.38
C VAL A 42 -39.27 -26.86 13.20
N MET A 43 -38.68 -26.54 12.07
CA MET A 43 -37.24 -26.62 11.81
C MET A 43 -36.89 -25.73 10.64
N SER A 44 -36.95 -24.42 10.81
CA SER A 44 -36.36 -23.46 9.85
C SER A 44 -36.40 -22.01 10.36
N ALA A 45 -36.15 -21.74 11.63
CA ALA A 45 -36.13 -20.36 12.13
C ALA A 45 -35.09 -20.12 13.24
N THR A 46 -34.00 -20.89 13.32
CA THR A 46 -32.89 -20.66 14.27
C THR A 46 -31.51 -20.57 13.62
N ALA A 47 -31.43 -20.23 12.34
CA ALA A 47 -30.17 -20.12 11.61
C ALA A 47 -29.87 -18.69 11.10
N LEU A 48 -30.39 -17.64 11.72
CA LEU A 48 -30.15 -16.25 11.25
C LEU A 48 -29.73 -15.26 12.35
N LEU A 49 -29.18 -15.73 13.47
CA LEU A 49 -28.66 -14.84 14.53
C LEU A 49 -27.30 -15.29 15.09
N ALA A 50 -26.45 -15.86 14.27
CA ALA A 50 -25.05 -16.12 14.63
C ALA A 50 -24.10 -15.54 13.56
N GLY A 51 -24.18 -14.23 13.36
CA GLY A 51 -23.39 -13.52 12.35
C GLY A 51 -22.72 -12.26 12.84
N CYS A 52 -22.25 -12.21 14.09
CA CYS A 52 -21.33 -11.19 14.57
C CYS A 52 -20.52 -11.77 15.71
N ALA A 53 -19.60 -12.67 15.41
CA ALA A 53 -18.56 -13.09 16.33
C ALA A 53 -17.27 -13.24 15.52
N SER A 54 -16.28 -12.43 15.88
CA SER A 54 -14.84 -12.55 15.59
C SER A 54 -14.48 -13.56 14.51
N ASN A 55 -14.19 -13.09 13.30
CA ASN A 55 -13.66 -13.89 12.21
C ASN A 55 -12.21 -14.31 12.46
N SER A 56 -12.02 -15.32 13.29
CA SER A 56 -10.94 -16.24 13.03
C SER A 56 -11.45 -17.17 11.93
N PHE A 57 -11.04 -16.98 10.69
CA PHE A 57 -11.22 -17.95 9.62
C PHE A 57 -10.30 -19.15 9.86
N HIS A 58 -10.51 -19.87 10.96
CA HIS A 58 -10.16 -21.26 11.04
C HIS A 58 -11.36 -22.04 10.49
N THR A 59 -11.44 -22.16 9.18
CA THR A 59 -12.18 -23.27 8.60
C THR A 59 -11.36 -24.52 8.92
N ASP A 60 -11.87 -25.39 9.79
CA ASP A 60 -11.39 -26.76 9.88
C ASP A 60 -11.60 -27.38 8.50
N VAL A 61 -10.56 -27.32 7.67
CA VAL A 61 -10.56 -27.98 6.38
C VAL A 61 -10.40 -29.47 6.67
N PRO A 62 -11.31 -30.34 6.22
CA PRO A 62 -11.16 -31.77 6.38
C PRO A 62 -9.79 -32.21 5.85
N GLU A 63 -9.13 -33.09 6.59
CA GLU A 63 -7.83 -33.67 6.23
C GLU A 63 -7.87 -34.16 4.77
N GLY A 64 -7.05 -33.59 3.88
CA GLY A 64 -6.99 -33.93 2.45
C GLY A 64 -7.72 -33.01 1.49
N GLN A 65 -8.39 -31.94 1.93
CA GLN A 65 -8.88 -30.89 1.03
C GLN A 65 -7.89 -29.71 1.00
N GLU A 66 -7.37 -29.40 -0.18
CA GLU A 66 -6.63 -28.16 -0.38
C GLU A 66 -7.61 -26.98 -0.22
N VAL A 67 -7.26 -26.04 0.67
CA VAL A 67 -7.98 -24.77 0.76
C VAL A 67 -7.82 -24.07 -0.58
N PRO A 68 -8.91 -23.70 -1.28
CA PRO A 68 -8.78 -22.95 -2.51
C PRO A 68 -7.96 -21.68 -2.26
N VAL A 69 -6.78 -21.57 -2.85
CA VAL A 69 -5.99 -20.35 -2.82
C VAL A 69 -6.81 -19.32 -3.57
N ALA A 70 -7.09 -18.18 -2.92
CA ALA A 70 -7.99 -17.18 -3.48
C ALA A 70 -7.41 -16.45 -4.70
N GLY A 71 -6.17 -16.70 -5.02
CA GLY A 71 -5.39 -16.22 -6.16
C GLY A 71 -4.02 -16.88 -6.14
N GLU A 72 -3.19 -16.53 -7.08
CA GLU A 72 -1.78 -16.91 -7.12
C GLU A 72 -0.95 -15.65 -7.32
N PRO A 73 0.28 -15.58 -6.79
CA PRO A 73 1.18 -14.49 -7.11
C PRO A 73 1.28 -14.31 -8.62
N ALA A 74 1.14 -13.08 -9.09
CA ALA A 74 1.38 -12.78 -10.49
C ALA A 74 2.88 -12.60 -10.69
N ASP A 75 3.42 -13.20 -11.75
CA ASP A 75 4.75 -12.89 -12.24
C ASP A 75 4.66 -11.70 -13.19
N VAL A 76 5.68 -10.84 -13.14
CA VAL A 76 5.80 -9.76 -14.11
C VAL A 76 6.14 -10.33 -15.49
N GLN A 77 5.38 -9.95 -16.50
CA GLN A 77 5.69 -10.34 -17.87
C GLN A 77 6.89 -9.55 -18.39
N GLU A 78 7.71 -10.22 -19.19
CA GLU A 78 8.83 -9.58 -19.89
C GLU A 78 8.29 -8.60 -20.94
N SER A 79 8.87 -7.42 -20.98
CA SER A 79 8.50 -6.36 -21.92
C SER A 79 9.05 -6.62 -23.32
N PRO A 80 8.39 -6.14 -24.39
CA PRO A 80 9.00 -5.97 -25.69
C PRO A 80 10.15 -4.93 -25.62
N GLN A 81 10.92 -4.83 -26.67
CA GLN A 81 11.94 -3.78 -26.77
C GLN A 81 11.29 -2.39 -26.69
N ALA A 82 11.86 -1.53 -25.84
CA ALA A 82 11.40 -0.14 -25.75
C ALA A 82 11.71 0.65 -27.05
N LEU A 83 10.99 1.75 -27.25
CA LEU A 83 11.29 2.68 -28.34
C LEU A 83 12.64 3.35 -28.12
N GLU A 84 13.30 3.77 -29.22
CA GLU A 84 14.57 4.49 -29.17
C GLU A 84 14.40 5.92 -28.61
N ASP A 85 13.32 6.60 -29.02
CA ASP A 85 13.01 7.98 -28.61
C ASP A 85 11.94 7.97 -27.51
N LEU A 86 12.38 7.92 -26.25
CA LEU A 86 11.50 8.00 -25.09
C LEU A 86 11.38 9.43 -24.55
N PRO A 87 10.21 9.81 -23.98
CA PRO A 87 10.07 11.10 -23.33
C PRO A 87 10.99 11.22 -22.10
N GLY A 88 11.39 12.45 -21.77
CA GLY A 88 12.28 12.74 -20.64
C GLY A 88 13.74 12.38 -20.89
N THR A 89 14.44 11.98 -19.85
CA THR A 89 15.86 11.61 -19.91
C THR A 89 16.04 10.15 -19.53
N THR A 90 16.66 9.36 -20.42
CA THR A 90 16.98 7.95 -20.16
C THR A 90 18.44 7.80 -19.75
N GLY A 91 18.72 6.76 -18.97
CA GLY A 91 20.05 6.44 -18.48
C GLY A 91 20.11 5.07 -17.83
N ARG A 92 21.16 4.87 -17.04
CA ARG A 92 21.35 3.67 -16.23
C ARG A 92 21.79 4.07 -14.82
N ILE A 93 21.43 3.24 -13.87
CA ILE A 93 21.86 3.37 -12.48
C ILE A 93 23.23 2.69 -12.36
N ASP A 94 24.26 3.49 -12.05
CA ASP A 94 25.63 2.99 -11.89
C ASP A 94 25.73 2.05 -10.69
N GLY A 95 26.27 0.87 -10.90
CA GLY A 95 26.48 -0.15 -9.88
C GLY A 95 25.47 -1.31 -9.95
N VAL A 96 24.34 -1.14 -10.59
CA VAL A 96 23.35 -2.23 -10.74
C VAL A 96 23.86 -3.28 -11.73
N ASN A 97 23.83 -4.55 -11.30
CA ASN A 97 24.24 -5.70 -12.12
C ASN A 97 23.15 -6.06 -13.14
N GLU A 98 23.38 -5.76 -14.41
CA GLU A 98 22.44 -6.00 -15.50
C GLU A 98 21.91 -7.44 -15.59
N ARG A 99 22.74 -8.43 -15.22
CA ARG A 99 22.37 -9.84 -15.34
C ARG A 99 21.58 -10.36 -14.16
N ALA A 100 21.87 -9.85 -12.95
CA ALA A 100 21.15 -10.22 -11.75
C ALA A 100 19.83 -9.46 -11.66
N GLY A 101 19.83 -8.22 -12.11
CA GLY A 101 18.67 -7.34 -12.14
C GLY A 101 18.31 -6.73 -10.79
N VAL A 102 17.44 -5.75 -10.82
CA VAL A 102 16.89 -5.06 -9.65
C VAL A 102 15.95 -6.00 -8.89
N LYS A 103 16.29 -6.32 -7.64
CA LYS A 103 15.42 -7.08 -6.72
C LYS A 103 14.28 -6.23 -6.19
N ALA A 104 14.59 -4.99 -5.78
CA ALA A 104 13.63 -4.04 -5.23
C ALA A 104 14.10 -2.60 -5.45
N ALA A 105 13.17 -1.67 -5.50
CA ALA A 105 13.45 -0.24 -5.47
C ALA A 105 12.43 0.47 -4.59
N ALA A 106 12.86 1.51 -3.88
CA ALA A 106 12.00 2.30 -3.01
C ALA A 106 12.49 3.76 -2.95
N ARG A 107 11.56 4.69 -2.75
CA ARG A 107 11.90 6.06 -2.39
C ARG A 107 12.46 6.09 -0.97
N VAL A 108 13.45 6.92 -0.73
CA VAL A 108 14.02 7.14 0.59
C VAL A 108 13.26 8.26 1.30
N GLY A 109 12.59 7.92 2.40
CA GLY A 109 11.74 8.84 3.16
C GLY A 109 10.34 9.04 2.57
N LEU A 110 9.35 9.18 3.44
CA LEU A 110 7.95 9.35 3.05
C LEU A 110 7.70 10.78 2.54
N ASP A 111 8.18 11.79 3.24
CA ASP A 111 7.81 13.21 3.04
C ASP A 111 8.91 14.09 2.48
N GLY A 112 9.95 13.69 2.01
CA GLY A 112 11.01 14.43 1.26
C GLY A 112 11.05 15.99 1.32
N GLU A 113 10.36 16.64 2.28
CA GLU A 113 10.42 18.08 2.45
C GLU A 113 11.84 18.50 2.85
N GLY A 114 12.49 19.22 1.93
CA GLY A 114 13.85 19.72 2.16
C GLY A 114 14.98 18.70 1.97
N GLN A 115 14.67 17.44 1.65
CA GLN A 115 15.65 16.44 1.25
C GLN A 115 15.66 16.26 -0.27
N ALA A 116 16.84 15.95 -0.82
CA ALA A 116 16.94 15.56 -2.22
C ALA A 116 16.10 14.30 -2.47
N ASP A 117 15.39 14.27 -3.59
CA ASP A 117 14.69 13.08 -4.05
C ASP A 117 15.70 11.96 -4.29
N VAL A 118 15.65 10.93 -3.47
CA VAL A 118 16.55 9.78 -3.52
C VAL A 118 15.75 8.51 -3.68
N ILE A 119 16.22 7.64 -4.56
CA ILE A 119 15.73 6.28 -4.75
C ILE A 119 16.84 5.33 -4.31
N ALA A 120 16.48 4.34 -3.50
CA ALA A 120 17.33 3.20 -3.20
C ALA A 120 16.95 2.03 -4.12
N VAL A 121 17.95 1.38 -4.69
CA VAL A 121 17.79 0.23 -5.58
C VAL A 121 18.62 -0.92 -5.04
N LEU A 122 17.95 -2.01 -4.66
CA LEU A 122 18.57 -3.24 -4.19
C LEU A 122 18.89 -4.15 -5.37
N ASP A 123 20.15 -4.48 -5.49
CA ASP A 123 20.69 -5.48 -6.40
C ASP A 123 21.06 -6.77 -5.61
N VAL A 124 21.84 -7.64 -6.21
CA VAL A 124 22.26 -8.92 -5.63
C VAL A 124 23.20 -8.73 -4.43
N ASP A 125 24.08 -7.75 -4.47
CA ASP A 125 25.17 -7.52 -3.52
C ASP A 125 25.31 -6.06 -3.06
N SER A 126 24.45 -5.15 -3.53
CA SER A 126 24.51 -3.74 -3.18
C SER A 126 23.14 -3.07 -3.09
N ILE A 127 23.11 -1.94 -2.39
CA ILE A 127 22.03 -0.96 -2.42
C ILE A 127 22.61 0.32 -3.01
N GLU A 128 22.10 0.72 -4.17
CA GLU A 128 22.52 1.93 -4.84
C GLU A 128 21.57 3.06 -4.48
N PHE A 129 22.09 4.15 -3.92
CA PHE A 129 21.35 5.37 -3.62
C PHE A 129 21.59 6.37 -4.75
N VAL A 130 20.53 6.78 -5.43
CA VAL A 130 20.61 7.66 -6.59
C VAL A 130 19.67 8.85 -6.43
N ALA A 131 20.13 10.04 -6.84
CA ALA A 131 19.26 11.20 -6.98
C ALA A 131 18.22 10.90 -8.07
N ALA A 132 16.94 11.19 -7.79
CA ALA A 132 15.86 10.94 -8.73
C ALA A 132 16.00 11.70 -10.07
N SER A 133 16.73 12.80 -10.08
CA SER A 133 17.07 13.54 -11.31
C SER A 133 18.45 14.18 -11.15
N PRO A 134 19.40 13.97 -12.02
CA PRO A 134 19.49 13.15 -13.24
C PRO A 134 20.07 11.73 -13.03
N ASN A 135 19.56 10.95 -12.08
CA ASN A 135 20.05 9.58 -11.74
C ASN A 135 21.52 9.54 -11.29
N LYS A 136 21.97 10.60 -10.60
CA LYS A 136 23.34 10.69 -10.09
C LYS A 136 23.49 9.78 -8.88
N LYS A 137 24.47 8.88 -8.92
CA LYS A 137 24.86 8.06 -7.77
C LYS A 137 25.27 8.95 -6.59
N ILE A 138 24.66 8.70 -5.43
CA ILE A 138 24.95 9.35 -4.15
C ILE A 138 25.87 8.44 -3.33
N ALA A 139 25.46 7.18 -3.14
CA ALA A 139 26.15 6.19 -2.35
C ALA A 139 25.94 4.78 -2.90
N SER A 140 26.78 3.85 -2.46
CA SER A 140 26.64 2.40 -2.66
C SER A 140 26.94 1.73 -1.34
N VAL A 141 26.03 0.91 -0.87
CA VAL A 141 26.15 0.18 0.39
C VAL A 141 26.16 -1.32 0.05
N PRO A 142 27.11 -2.11 0.56
CA PRO A 142 27.09 -3.56 0.38
C PRO A 142 25.79 -4.16 0.96
N ALA A 143 25.14 -5.02 0.21
CA ALA A 143 24.00 -5.79 0.67
C ALA A 143 24.33 -7.27 0.72
N ASP A 144 23.73 -7.98 1.68
CA ASP A 144 23.80 -9.43 1.75
C ASP A 144 22.87 -10.05 0.69
N GLU A 145 23.27 -11.18 0.12
CA GLU A 145 22.45 -11.90 -0.87
C GLU A 145 21.07 -12.33 -0.32
N THR A 146 20.96 -12.44 1.02
CA THR A 146 19.71 -12.76 1.72
C THR A 146 18.75 -11.57 1.81
N CYS A 147 19.17 -10.35 1.45
CA CYS A 147 18.30 -9.18 1.43
C CYS A 147 17.25 -9.31 0.33
N MET A 148 15.97 -9.20 0.71
CA MET A 148 14.83 -9.55 -0.15
C MET A 148 14.02 -8.34 -0.61
N SER A 149 13.94 -7.27 0.17
CA SER A 149 13.06 -6.14 -0.11
C SER A 149 13.64 -4.81 0.36
N LEU A 150 13.14 -3.76 -0.28
CA LEU A 150 13.23 -2.37 0.17
C LEU A 150 11.82 -1.84 0.41
N SER A 151 11.64 -1.08 1.47
CA SER A 151 10.39 -0.37 1.75
C SER A 151 10.69 1.04 2.24
N THR A 152 9.95 2.02 1.73
CA THR A 152 10.01 3.40 2.23
C THR A 152 9.66 3.42 3.72
N THR A 153 10.49 4.09 4.53
CA THR A 153 10.17 4.41 5.93
C THR A 153 9.82 5.89 6.07
N ALA A 154 9.49 6.34 7.26
CA ALA A 154 9.22 7.75 7.48
C ALA A 154 10.43 8.64 7.13
N THR A 155 11.65 8.19 7.44
CA THR A 155 12.89 8.98 7.32
C THR A 155 13.91 8.42 6.34
N GLY A 156 13.72 7.19 5.86
CA GLY A 156 14.71 6.47 5.06
C GLY A 156 14.12 5.34 4.25
N VAL A 157 14.89 4.27 4.15
CA VAL A 157 14.49 3.01 3.51
C VAL A 157 14.88 1.83 4.40
N ALA A 158 13.96 0.91 4.63
CA ALA A 158 14.21 -0.34 5.33
C ALA A 158 14.60 -1.45 4.36
N VAL A 159 15.63 -2.19 4.71
CA VAL A 159 16.13 -3.37 3.99
C VAL A 159 15.88 -4.59 4.86
N ALA A 160 15.14 -5.57 4.35
CA ALA A 160 14.83 -6.80 5.07
C ALA A 160 15.78 -7.92 4.61
N CYS A 161 16.58 -8.44 5.53
CA CYS A 161 17.59 -9.48 5.29
C CYS A 161 17.45 -10.63 6.32
N ASP A 162 18.27 -11.66 6.19
CA ASP A 162 18.33 -12.73 7.20
C ASP A 162 18.93 -12.19 8.52
N GLY A 163 18.24 -12.44 9.62
CA GLY A 163 18.64 -12.03 10.96
C GLY A 163 18.49 -10.54 11.28
N LYS A 164 18.13 -9.67 10.31
CA LYS A 164 18.09 -8.22 10.54
C LYS A 164 17.17 -7.45 9.58
N VAL A 165 16.77 -6.27 10.06
CA VAL A 165 16.28 -5.17 9.23
C VAL A 165 17.20 -3.98 9.45
N GLU A 166 17.71 -3.38 8.39
CA GLU A 166 18.54 -2.17 8.43
C GLU A 166 17.80 -1.00 7.82
N GLU A 167 17.88 0.17 8.44
CA GLU A 167 17.35 1.41 7.91
C GLU A 167 18.47 2.33 7.48
N TYR A 168 18.38 2.85 6.26
CA TYR A 168 19.36 3.74 5.66
C TYR A 168 18.73 5.09 5.30
N GLY A 169 19.49 6.16 5.50
CA GLY A 169 19.16 7.52 5.08
C GLY A 169 19.45 7.79 3.60
N ALA A 170 19.16 9.00 3.15
CA ALA A 170 19.27 9.42 1.75
C ALA A 170 20.72 9.46 1.21
N ASP A 171 21.70 9.57 2.09
CA ASP A 171 23.14 9.56 1.80
C ASP A 171 23.77 8.15 1.90
N GLY A 172 22.95 7.13 2.18
CA GLY A 172 23.38 5.75 2.38
C GLY A 172 23.92 5.47 3.79
N ASP A 173 23.80 6.41 4.73
CA ASP A 173 24.20 6.22 6.10
C ASP A 173 23.26 5.26 6.83
N LEU A 174 23.80 4.28 7.53
CA LEU A 174 23.03 3.36 8.37
C LEU A 174 22.45 4.13 9.57
N LEU A 175 21.13 4.26 9.63
CA LEU A 175 20.43 4.93 10.71
C LEU A 175 20.24 4.00 11.91
N ARG A 176 19.86 2.73 11.64
CA ARG A 176 19.70 1.73 12.70
C ARG A 176 19.64 0.30 12.16
N THR A 177 19.81 -0.66 13.08
CA THR A 177 19.63 -2.09 12.84
C THR A 177 18.65 -2.66 13.85
N ILE A 178 17.65 -3.41 13.37
CA ILE A 178 16.74 -4.22 14.19
C ILE A 178 17.14 -5.68 14.01
N ASN A 179 17.50 -6.35 15.11
CA ASN A 179 17.78 -7.78 15.09
C ASN A 179 16.46 -8.57 15.00
N VAL A 180 16.38 -9.47 14.04
CA VAL A 180 15.20 -10.28 13.77
C VAL A 180 15.56 -11.75 13.90
N ASP A 181 14.76 -12.51 14.63
CA ASP A 181 14.94 -13.96 14.68
C ASP A 181 14.39 -14.58 13.39
N GLY A 182 15.29 -15.04 12.50
CA GLY A 182 14.99 -15.61 11.18
C GLY A 182 15.00 -14.62 10.03
N GLN A 183 14.64 -15.09 8.85
CA GLN A 183 14.68 -14.33 7.61
C GLN A 183 13.57 -13.28 7.56
N ALA A 184 13.92 -12.00 7.60
CA ALA A 184 12.97 -10.93 7.30
C ALA A 184 12.63 -10.92 5.80
N ARG A 185 11.34 -10.76 5.48
CA ARG A 185 10.82 -10.72 4.11
C ARG A 185 10.49 -9.31 3.65
N SER A 186 9.83 -8.54 4.52
CA SER A 186 9.54 -7.12 4.30
C SER A 186 9.47 -6.41 5.64
N ALA A 187 9.75 -5.11 5.65
CA ALA A 187 9.69 -4.31 6.86
C ALA A 187 9.43 -2.84 6.53
N THR A 188 8.81 -2.12 7.46
CA THR A 188 8.74 -0.66 7.41
C THR A 188 8.85 -0.07 8.80
N ILE A 189 9.17 1.23 8.88
CA ILE A 189 9.47 1.96 10.11
C ILE A 189 8.76 3.30 10.07
N SER A 190 8.01 3.59 11.14
CA SER A 190 7.24 4.83 11.30
C SER A 190 8.10 6.01 11.75
N GLU A 191 7.49 7.19 11.81
CA GLU A 191 8.11 8.41 12.35
C GLU A 191 8.42 8.31 13.85
N THR A 192 7.68 7.50 14.61
CA THR A 192 7.94 7.23 16.03
C THR A 192 9.09 6.24 16.22
N GLY A 193 9.59 5.63 15.16
CA GLY A 193 10.60 4.59 15.20
C GLY A 193 10.04 3.18 15.41
N ASP A 194 8.73 3.02 15.60
CA ASP A 194 8.11 1.70 15.66
C ASP A 194 8.19 1.00 14.30
N ALA A 195 8.52 -0.29 14.31
CA ALA A 195 8.67 -1.04 13.09
C ALA A 195 7.71 -2.22 13.01
N LEU A 196 7.32 -2.57 11.77
CA LEU A 196 6.59 -3.78 11.45
C LEU A 196 7.44 -4.64 10.53
N VAL A 197 7.61 -5.91 10.90
CA VAL A 197 8.42 -6.87 10.15
C VAL A 197 7.59 -8.10 9.79
N GLY A 198 7.61 -8.48 8.52
CA GLY A 198 7.17 -9.79 8.03
C GLY A 198 8.35 -10.73 7.90
N LYS A 199 8.14 -12.03 8.18
CA LYS A 199 9.18 -13.06 8.08
C LYS A 199 8.82 -14.12 7.04
N VAL A 200 9.81 -14.71 6.42
CA VAL A 200 9.61 -15.83 5.49
C VAL A 200 8.98 -17.01 6.22
N GLY A 201 7.92 -17.58 5.62
CA GLY A 201 7.22 -18.74 6.17
C GLY A 201 6.37 -18.46 7.41
N SER A 202 6.13 -17.19 7.74
CA SER A 202 5.27 -16.78 8.85
C SER A 202 3.96 -16.14 8.35
N ASP A 203 2.88 -16.45 9.04
CA ASP A 203 1.55 -15.82 8.87
C ASP A 203 1.34 -14.62 9.81
N LYS A 204 2.41 -14.20 10.51
CA LYS A 204 2.41 -13.13 11.50
C LYS A 204 3.16 -11.89 11.02
N VAL A 205 2.71 -10.75 11.49
CA VAL A 205 3.51 -9.53 11.58
C VAL A 205 4.15 -9.43 12.97
N TYR A 206 5.33 -8.85 13.04
CA TYR A 206 6.09 -8.65 14.26
C TYR A 206 6.30 -7.17 14.49
N PHE A 207 5.86 -6.67 15.63
CA PHE A 207 6.00 -5.28 16.05
C PHE A 207 7.26 -5.11 16.86
N TYR A 208 8.03 -4.09 16.53
CA TYR A 208 9.24 -3.70 17.24
C TYR A 208 9.11 -2.25 17.70
N ASP A 209 9.59 -1.97 18.93
CA ASP A 209 9.64 -0.61 19.45
C ASP A 209 10.79 0.21 18.81
N ALA A 210 10.87 1.49 19.16
CA ALA A 210 11.92 2.39 18.65
C ALA A 210 13.34 1.94 19.01
N GLU A 211 13.51 1.19 20.10
CA GLU A 211 14.79 0.62 20.54
C GLU A 211 15.14 -0.68 19.81
N GLY A 212 14.24 -1.22 18.97
CA GLY A 212 14.42 -2.45 18.21
C GLY A 212 14.11 -3.73 18.99
N ASN A 213 13.38 -3.64 20.10
CA ASN A 213 12.91 -4.82 20.84
C ASN A 213 11.57 -5.30 20.26
N GLN A 214 11.43 -6.62 20.09
CA GLN A 214 10.14 -7.17 19.68
C GLN A 214 9.12 -7.02 20.82
N ALA A 215 8.08 -6.21 20.56
CA ALA A 215 7.02 -5.92 21.54
C ALA A 215 5.87 -6.93 21.47
N LYS A 216 5.47 -7.32 20.24
CA LYS A 216 4.30 -8.17 19.98
C LYS A 216 4.43 -8.89 18.64
N ASP A 217 3.66 -9.96 18.44
CA ASP A 217 3.36 -10.53 17.15
C ASP A 217 1.84 -10.78 17.00
N GLU A 218 1.35 -10.78 15.76
CA GLU A 218 -0.07 -11.00 15.46
C GLU A 218 -0.25 -11.73 14.14
N ILE A 219 -1.14 -12.73 14.11
CA ILE A 219 -1.52 -13.46 12.89
C ILE A 219 -2.34 -12.54 12.01
N VAL A 220 -1.92 -12.35 10.76
CA VAL A 220 -2.57 -11.43 9.83
C VAL A 220 -2.96 -12.11 8.52
N THR A 221 -2.02 -12.80 7.88
CA THR A 221 -2.22 -13.41 6.56
C THR A 221 -1.14 -14.48 6.30
N LYS A 222 -1.22 -15.22 5.19
CA LYS A 222 -0.31 -16.35 4.93
C LYS A 222 1.12 -15.95 4.60
N SER A 223 1.32 -14.77 4.05
CA SER A 223 2.63 -14.23 3.70
C SER A 223 2.63 -12.70 3.82
N ILE A 224 3.77 -12.14 4.22
CA ILE A 224 3.96 -10.69 4.31
C ILE A 224 4.93 -10.28 3.20
N ASP A 225 4.41 -10.18 1.96
CA ASP A 225 5.25 -10.02 0.77
C ASP A 225 5.72 -8.59 0.54
N GLN A 226 4.92 -7.62 0.94
CA GLN A 226 5.23 -6.19 0.85
C GLN A 226 4.61 -5.46 2.05
N THR A 227 5.32 -4.46 2.56
CA THR A 227 4.82 -3.49 3.54
C THR A 227 4.88 -2.10 2.94
N VAL A 228 3.78 -1.35 3.06
CA VAL A 228 3.69 0.05 2.61
C VAL A 228 3.30 0.91 3.80
N LEU A 229 4.19 1.85 4.17
CA LEU A 229 3.88 2.84 5.19
C LEU A 229 2.86 3.82 4.65
N VAL A 230 1.81 4.06 5.41
CA VAL A 230 0.69 4.92 5.02
C VAL A 230 0.56 6.06 6.02
N GLN A 231 0.56 7.28 5.51
CA GLN A 231 0.27 8.48 6.29
C GLN A 231 -1.20 8.89 6.03
N PRO A 232 -2.11 8.65 6.97
CA PRO A 232 -3.48 9.15 6.85
C PRO A 232 -3.53 10.67 6.87
N ASN A 233 -4.64 11.25 6.35
CA ASN A 233 -4.88 12.70 6.46
C ASN A 233 -4.94 13.17 7.92
N ASP A 234 -5.51 12.31 8.79
CA ASP A 234 -5.60 12.54 10.22
C ASP A 234 -5.22 11.27 10.97
N GLY A 235 -4.44 11.40 12.02
CA GLY A 235 -4.09 10.28 12.91
C GLY A 235 -2.71 9.67 12.66
N PRO A 236 -2.38 8.60 13.40
CA PRO A 236 -1.08 7.97 13.36
C PRO A 236 -0.85 7.19 12.05
N GLN A 237 0.41 7.00 11.72
CA GLN A 237 0.83 6.17 10.59
C GLN A 237 0.32 4.73 10.73
N ARG A 238 0.03 4.13 9.59
CA ARG A 238 -0.48 2.77 9.44
C ARG A 238 0.40 1.99 8.47
N VAL A 239 0.23 0.69 8.42
CA VAL A 239 0.93 -0.15 7.44
C VAL A 239 -0.08 -0.97 6.64
N ALA A 240 0.00 -0.86 5.33
CA ALA A 240 -0.64 -1.81 4.43
C ALA A 240 0.30 -3.01 4.25
N VAL A 241 -0.16 -4.18 4.68
CA VAL A 241 0.53 -5.46 4.50
C VAL A 241 -0.09 -6.20 3.34
N ILE A 242 0.73 -6.56 2.37
CA ILE A 242 0.30 -7.20 1.12
C ILE A 242 0.71 -8.66 1.15
N ASP A 243 -0.27 -9.55 0.97
CA ASP A 243 -0.07 -10.97 0.69
C ASP A 243 -0.38 -11.24 -0.77
N ARG A 244 0.64 -11.55 -1.55
CA ARG A 244 0.51 -11.79 -2.98
C ARG A 244 -0.14 -13.13 -3.28
N GLY A 245 0.06 -14.12 -2.41
CA GLY A 245 -0.56 -15.44 -2.53
C GLY A 245 -2.06 -15.43 -2.24
N GLN A 246 -2.48 -14.69 -1.20
CA GLN A 246 -3.90 -14.49 -0.88
C GLN A 246 -4.53 -13.33 -1.66
N THR A 247 -3.73 -12.56 -2.40
CA THR A 247 -4.17 -11.35 -3.11
C THR A 247 -4.93 -10.39 -2.19
N SER A 248 -4.36 -10.10 -1.03
CA SER A 248 -4.99 -9.27 -0.01
C SER A 248 -4.13 -8.08 0.41
N ILE A 249 -4.83 -7.01 0.78
CA ILE A 249 -4.30 -5.85 1.50
C ILE A 249 -4.85 -5.89 2.93
N ASN A 250 -3.96 -5.85 3.90
CA ASN A 250 -4.27 -5.96 5.31
C ASN A 250 -3.86 -4.68 6.03
N ASP A 251 -4.77 -4.12 6.77
CA ASP A 251 -4.64 -2.85 7.47
C ASP A 251 -4.14 -3.07 8.89
N ILE A 252 -2.96 -2.53 9.20
CA ILE A 252 -2.31 -2.64 10.50
C ILE A 252 -2.15 -1.25 11.12
N SER A 253 -2.64 -1.07 12.34
CA SER A 253 -2.32 0.07 13.20
C SER A 253 -1.00 -0.19 13.91
N LEU A 254 0.01 0.67 13.67
CA LEU A 254 1.26 0.63 14.42
C LEU A 254 1.07 1.10 15.85
N ALA A 255 0.31 2.19 16.05
CA ALA A 255 0.07 2.79 17.37
C ALA A 255 -0.65 1.83 18.32
N ASP A 256 -1.63 1.06 17.83
CA ASP A 256 -2.38 0.09 18.62
C ASP A 256 -1.76 -1.31 18.58
N GLN A 257 -0.74 -1.52 17.73
CA GLN A 257 -0.15 -2.82 17.42
C GLN A 257 -1.24 -3.86 17.09
N ALA A 258 -2.14 -3.51 16.18
CA ALA A 258 -3.35 -4.29 15.91
C ALA A 258 -3.64 -4.43 14.42
N TYR A 259 -4.12 -5.61 14.05
CA TYR A 259 -4.78 -5.87 12.78
C TYR A 259 -6.21 -5.33 12.80
N ASN A 260 -6.61 -4.60 11.77
CA ASN A 260 -7.93 -3.96 11.70
C ASN A 260 -8.86 -4.61 10.66
N ALA A 261 -8.39 -4.76 9.43
CA ALA A 261 -9.23 -5.26 8.34
C ALA A 261 -8.38 -5.85 7.20
N SER A 262 -9.01 -6.67 6.38
CA SER A 262 -8.45 -7.18 5.14
C SER A 262 -9.43 -7.02 3.99
N LEU A 263 -8.91 -6.64 2.83
CA LEU A 263 -9.64 -6.62 1.58
C LEU A 263 -8.87 -7.38 0.50
N ARG A 264 -9.58 -7.79 -0.54
CA ARG A 264 -8.96 -8.46 -1.69
C ARG A 264 -8.39 -7.44 -2.67
N ILE A 265 -7.27 -7.81 -3.29
CA ILE A 265 -6.67 -7.12 -4.44
C ILE A 265 -6.79 -8.04 -5.66
N GLY A 266 -7.92 -8.03 -6.34
CA GLY A 266 -8.11 -8.81 -7.57
C GLY A 266 -7.74 -10.30 -7.44
N GLN A 267 -6.96 -10.84 -8.42
CA GLN A 267 -6.56 -12.25 -8.49
C GLN A 267 -5.06 -12.46 -8.62
N GLY A 268 -4.27 -11.43 -8.88
CA GLY A 268 -2.83 -11.52 -9.01
C GLY A 268 -2.17 -10.18 -8.80
N VAL A 269 -2.02 -9.77 -7.53
CA VAL A 269 -1.43 -8.48 -7.20
C VAL A 269 0.01 -8.36 -7.70
N GLY A 270 0.30 -7.28 -8.42
CA GLY A 270 1.65 -6.88 -8.82
C GLY A 270 2.34 -6.10 -7.71
N THR A 271 2.10 -4.80 -7.64
CA THR A 271 2.60 -3.91 -6.59
C THR A 271 1.50 -3.05 -5.98
N VAL A 272 1.77 -2.54 -4.77
CA VAL A 272 0.93 -1.55 -4.11
C VAL A 272 1.82 -0.37 -3.70
N ALA A 273 1.39 0.85 -3.98
CA ALA A 273 2.12 2.07 -3.61
C ALA A 273 1.17 3.21 -3.25
N GLY A 274 1.61 4.07 -2.36
CA GLY A 274 1.08 5.41 -2.17
C GLY A 274 1.85 6.43 -3.01
N GLY A 275 1.70 7.70 -2.69
CA GLY A 275 2.48 8.81 -3.24
C GLY A 275 3.30 9.51 -2.17
N ARG A 276 4.00 10.55 -2.57
CA ARG A 276 4.70 11.47 -1.67
C ARG A 276 3.67 12.19 -0.77
N GLY A 277 3.99 12.33 0.51
CA GLY A 277 3.14 13.01 1.50
C GLY A 277 1.83 12.26 1.77
N ASN A 278 1.65 11.14 1.16
CA ASN A 278 0.66 10.11 1.38
C ASN A 278 -0.60 10.60 2.13
N ASP A 279 -1.67 10.85 1.41
CA ASP A 279 -2.98 11.28 1.91
C ASP A 279 -3.90 10.08 2.24
N GLY A 280 -3.31 8.94 2.58
CA GLY A 280 -4.00 7.69 2.85
C GLY A 280 -4.48 6.96 1.60
N VAL A 281 -4.14 7.44 0.39
CA VAL A 281 -4.50 6.79 -0.88
C VAL A 281 -3.44 5.77 -1.27
N LEU A 282 -3.89 4.59 -1.67
CA LEU A 282 -3.06 3.51 -2.19
C LEU A 282 -3.56 3.07 -3.56
N VAL A 283 -2.64 2.82 -4.45
CA VAL A 283 -2.90 2.24 -5.77
C VAL A 283 -2.35 0.83 -5.78
N ALA A 284 -3.11 -0.13 -6.29
CA ALA A 284 -2.70 -1.51 -6.47
C ALA A 284 -2.87 -1.94 -7.92
N SER A 285 -1.93 -2.71 -8.47
CA SER A 285 -2.08 -3.38 -9.76
C SER A 285 -2.50 -4.84 -9.57
N ASP A 286 -3.39 -5.31 -10.44
CA ASP A 286 -3.75 -6.73 -10.60
C ASP A 286 -3.35 -7.18 -12.00
N ALA A 287 -2.20 -7.84 -12.07
CA ALA A 287 -1.62 -8.27 -13.34
C ALA A 287 -2.35 -9.44 -14.00
N ARG A 288 -3.23 -10.17 -13.27
CA ARG A 288 -4.03 -11.25 -13.82
C ARG A 288 -5.33 -10.78 -14.46
N LEU A 289 -5.98 -9.78 -13.86
CA LEU A 289 -7.23 -9.23 -14.38
C LEU A 289 -7.01 -7.97 -15.22
N ASN A 290 -5.76 -7.55 -15.41
CA ASN A 290 -5.41 -6.34 -16.16
C ASN A 290 -6.21 -5.13 -15.67
N GLN A 291 -6.08 -4.84 -14.37
CA GLN A 291 -6.81 -3.76 -13.72
C GLN A 291 -5.96 -3.05 -12.67
N MET A 292 -6.36 -1.85 -12.35
CA MET A 292 -5.84 -1.06 -11.25
C MET A 292 -6.95 -0.84 -10.23
N LEU A 293 -6.60 -0.86 -8.94
CA LEU A 293 -7.52 -0.69 -7.82
C LEU A 293 -7.05 0.48 -6.95
N ILE A 294 -8.00 1.31 -6.51
CA ILE A 294 -7.74 2.48 -5.66
C ILE A 294 -8.33 2.21 -4.28
N TYR A 295 -7.48 2.29 -3.27
CA TYR A 295 -7.85 2.16 -1.87
C TYR A 295 -7.60 3.44 -1.11
N THR A 296 -8.28 3.62 0.02
CA THR A 296 -7.89 4.56 1.07
C THR A 296 -7.71 3.82 2.39
N MET A 297 -6.84 4.36 3.24
CA MET A 297 -6.49 3.80 4.55
C MET A 297 -6.36 4.91 5.60
N ASN A 298 -7.36 5.81 5.66
CA ASN A 298 -7.39 6.92 6.62
C ASN A 298 -7.83 6.49 8.01
N ASP A 299 -8.81 5.62 8.12
CA ASP A 299 -9.31 5.01 9.37
C ASP A 299 -9.28 3.48 9.31
N VAL A 300 -9.75 2.92 8.20
CA VAL A 300 -9.70 1.50 7.86
C VAL A 300 -9.58 1.37 6.35
N VAL A 301 -8.92 0.32 5.87
CA VAL A 301 -8.76 0.09 4.44
C VAL A 301 -10.11 -0.04 3.72
N ARG A 302 -10.30 0.73 2.64
CA ARG A 302 -11.51 0.72 1.80
C ARG A 302 -11.14 0.72 0.33
N LEU A 303 -11.78 -0.15 -0.45
CA LEU A 303 -11.74 -0.10 -1.91
C LEU A 303 -12.74 0.94 -2.42
N HIS A 304 -12.29 1.87 -3.24
CA HIS A 304 -13.13 2.93 -3.82
C HIS A 304 -13.43 2.70 -5.28
N GLN A 305 -12.42 2.37 -6.07
CA GLN A 305 -12.54 2.32 -7.52
C GLN A 305 -11.68 1.19 -8.09
N THR A 306 -12.11 0.66 -9.22
CA THR A 306 -11.33 -0.24 -10.07
C THR A 306 -11.46 0.22 -11.52
N THR A 307 -10.41 0.04 -12.31
CA THR A 307 -10.44 0.33 -13.75
C THR A 307 -9.61 -0.68 -14.52
N PRO A 308 -10.08 -1.13 -15.69
CA PRO A 308 -9.26 -1.89 -16.61
C PRO A 308 -8.01 -1.10 -17.02
N THR A 309 -6.92 -1.80 -17.27
CA THR A 309 -5.67 -1.25 -17.82
C THR A 309 -5.29 -2.03 -19.07
N ALA A 310 -4.22 -1.63 -19.75
CA ALA A 310 -3.56 -2.52 -20.70
C ALA A 310 -3.02 -3.77 -19.98
N GLU A 311 -2.61 -4.79 -20.72
CA GLU A 311 -2.15 -6.07 -20.18
C GLU A 311 -0.89 -5.90 -19.33
N SER A 312 -0.77 -6.75 -18.31
CA SER A 312 0.40 -6.83 -17.42
C SER A 312 0.71 -5.52 -16.68
N PRO A 313 -0.27 -4.91 -15.96
CA PRO A 313 0.01 -3.79 -15.09
C PRO A 313 0.93 -4.24 -13.95
N TRP A 314 1.95 -3.41 -13.64
CA TRP A 314 2.92 -3.79 -12.63
C TRP A 314 3.18 -2.69 -11.61
N SER A 315 4.04 -1.72 -11.90
CA SER A 315 4.36 -0.66 -10.96
C SER A 315 3.26 0.40 -10.95
N VAL A 316 2.91 0.86 -9.77
CA VAL A 316 1.86 1.86 -9.56
C VAL A 316 2.36 3.00 -8.70
N LEU A 317 1.71 4.16 -8.81
CA LEU A 317 2.00 5.35 -8.02
C LEU A 317 0.74 6.21 -7.88
N TRP A 318 0.55 6.80 -6.70
CA TRP A 318 -0.41 7.87 -6.48
C TRP A 318 0.26 9.24 -6.56
N ASP A 319 -0.08 10.04 -7.56
CA ASP A 319 0.32 11.45 -7.67
C ASP A 319 -0.71 12.32 -6.93
N SER A 320 -0.48 12.57 -5.65
CA SER A 320 -1.37 13.35 -4.80
C SER A 320 -1.49 14.81 -5.26
N LYS A 321 -0.45 15.34 -5.90
CA LYS A 321 -0.40 16.72 -6.40
C LYS A 321 -1.36 16.94 -7.58
N ARG A 322 -1.43 15.96 -8.50
CA ARG A 322 -2.32 16.01 -9.67
C ARG A 322 -3.62 15.22 -9.48
N GLN A 323 -3.75 14.45 -8.40
CA GLN A 323 -4.87 13.51 -8.13
C GLN A 323 -5.02 12.49 -9.28
N ILE A 324 -3.88 11.93 -9.68
CA ILE A 324 -3.78 10.94 -10.77
C ILE A 324 -3.15 9.65 -10.22
N ALA A 325 -3.79 8.54 -10.48
CA ALA A 325 -3.21 7.21 -10.27
C ALA A 325 -2.47 6.79 -11.54
N TRP A 326 -1.18 6.46 -11.40
CA TRP A 326 -0.34 6.01 -12.50
C TRP A 326 -0.09 4.51 -12.41
N VAL A 327 -0.07 3.85 -13.57
CA VAL A 327 0.24 2.42 -13.69
C VAL A 327 1.16 2.18 -14.89
N SER A 328 2.25 1.44 -14.67
CA SER A 328 3.07 0.93 -15.76
C SER A 328 2.53 -0.41 -16.27
N THR A 329 2.53 -0.60 -17.58
CA THR A 329 2.18 -1.86 -18.23
C THR A 329 3.40 -2.40 -18.99
N THR A 330 3.80 -3.65 -18.66
CA THR A 330 5.01 -4.24 -19.27
C THR A 330 4.75 -4.83 -20.64
N SER A 331 3.49 -5.13 -20.99
CA SER A 331 3.13 -5.66 -22.32
C SER A 331 3.38 -4.69 -23.47
N ASP A 332 3.32 -3.39 -23.20
CA ASP A 332 3.40 -2.33 -24.22
C ASP A 332 4.33 -1.17 -23.86
N ASN A 333 5.08 -1.29 -22.73
CA ASN A 333 5.99 -0.27 -22.23
C ASN A 333 5.34 1.11 -22.10
N LYS A 334 4.20 1.17 -21.39
CA LYS A 334 3.48 2.42 -21.13
C LYS A 334 3.43 2.76 -19.64
N LEU A 335 3.39 4.03 -19.35
CA LEU A 335 2.95 4.60 -18.08
C LEU A 335 1.66 5.37 -18.35
N THR A 336 0.55 4.87 -17.81
CA THR A 336 -0.79 5.44 -18.04
C THR A 336 -1.30 6.09 -16.77
N GLY A 337 -1.78 7.31 -16.87
CA GLY A 337 -2.35 8.10 -15.77
C GLY A 337 -3.88 8.14 -15.83
N TYR A 338 -4.52 7.88 -14.69
CA TYR A 338 -5.97 7.90 -14.52
C TYR A 338 -6.39 8.92 -13.49
N LYS A 339 -7.26 9.85 -13.89
CA LYS A 339 -7.88 10.80 -12.96
C LYS A 339 -9.05 10.12 -12.26
N ILE A 340 -9.07 10.20 -10.91
CA ILE A 340 -10.06 9.47 -10.09
C ILE A 340 -11.16 10.35 -9.49
N SER A 341 -11.14 11.66 -9.74
CA SER A 341 -12.02 12.63 -9.07
C SER A 341 -13.49 12.57 -9.49
N SER A 342 -13.82 11.93 -10.64
CA SER A 342 -15.19 11.79 -11.13
C SER A 342 -15.96 10.59 -10.56
N GLY A 343 -15.31 9.77 -9.73
CA GLY A 343 -15.87 8.51 -9.21
C GLY A 343 -15.67 7.30 -10.14
N THR A 344 -15.32 7.53 -11.40
CA THR A 344 -14.86 6.52 -12.35
C THR A 344 -13.49 6.96 -12.86
N PRO A 345 -12.44 6.11 -12.78
CA PRO A 345 -11.13 6.48 -13.28
C PRO A 345 -11.18 6.75 -14.80
N GLU A 346 -10.68 7.91 -15.21
CA GLU A 346 -10.61 8.34 -16.59
C GLU A 346 -9.14 8.43 -17.02
N GLU A 347 -8.76 7.75 -18.11
CA GLU A 347 -7.42 7.88 -18.68
C GLU A 347 -7.21 9.33 -19.16
N VAL A 348 -6.12 9.95 -18.67
CA VAL A 348 -5.78 11.34 -18.98
C VAL A 348 -4.41 11.50 -19.62
N ALA A 349 -3.57 10.48 -19.55
CA ALA A 349 -2.23 10.49 -20.14
C ALA A 349 -1.73 9.08 -20.39
N ALA A 350 -0.91 8.90 -21.43
CA ALA A 350 -0.10 7.71 -21.66
C ALA A 350 1.27 8.14 -22.20
N LEU A 351 2.35 7.61 -21.64
CA LEU A 351 3.73 7.87 -22.02
C LEU A 351 4.46 6.57 -22.30
N ASP A 352 5.36 6.59 -23.27
CA ASP A 352 6.26 5.47 -23.52
C ASP A 352 7.35 5.40 -22.45
N THR A 353 7.67 4.17 -22.01
CA THR A 353 8.67 3.92 -20.95
C THR A 353 9.79 3.02 -21.43
N ILE A 354 10.86 2.97 -20.63
CA ILE A 354 11.87 1.91 -20.70
C ILE A 354 11.20 0.54 -20.52
N ALA A 355 11.86 -0.52 -21.00
CA ALA A 355 11.36 -1.88 -20.85
C ALA A 355 11.46 -2.38 -19.40
N ASN A 356 10.66 -3.37 -19.08
CA ASN A 356 10.71 -4.11 -17.81
C ASN A 356 10.67 -3.22 -16.56
N VAL A 357 9.78 -2.23 -16.51
CA VAL A 357 9.62 -1.33 -15.37
C VAL A 357 9.41 -2.12 -14.08
N ARG A 358 10.15 -1.77 -13.01
CA ARG A 358 10.07 -2.34 -11.67
C ARG A 358 9.66 -1.34 -10.61
N GLY A 359 9.88 -0.05 -10.84
CA GLY A 359 9.50 1.02 -9.92
C GLY A 359 9.15 2.31 -10.63
N VAL A 360 8.15 3.02 -10.13
CA VAL A 360 7.77 4.38 -10.54
C VAL A 360 7.67 5.22 -9.27
N PHE A 361 8.38 6.34 -9.22
CA PHE A 361 8.50 7.19 -8.05
C PHE A 361 8.29 8.66 -8.43
N ASP A 362 7.47 9.37 -7.68
CA ASP A 362 7.28 10.81 -7.86
C ASP A 362 8.43 11.61 -7.24
N THR A 363 8.66 12.82 -7.75
CA THR A 363 9.64 13.77 -7.23
C THR A 363 8.97 14.98 -6.58
N ALA A 364 9.67 15.65 -5.66
CA ALA A 364 9.18 16.85 -5.00
C ALA A 364 8.82 17.96 -6.00
N GLU A 365 9.52 18.03 -7.13
CA GLU A 365 9.27 18.98 -8.20
C GLU A 365 8.08 18.60 -9.09
N GLY A 366 7.48 17.41 -8.86
CA GLY A 366 6.32 16.93 -9.60
C GLY A 366 6.66 16.18 -10.88
N GLY A 367 7.91 15.74 -11.05
CA GLY A 367 8.33 14.78 -12.07
C GLY A 367 8.16 13.35 -11.59
N MET A 368 8.67 12.39 -12.38
CA MET A 368 8.72 10.98 -12.03
C MET A 368 10.05 10.35 -12.43
N ASN A 369 10.45 9.34 -11.65
CA ASN A 369 11.58 8.50 -11.95
C ASN A 369 11.12 7.05 -12.11
N ILE A 370 11.55 6.40 -13.18
CA ILE A 370 11.19 5.04 -13.55
C ILE A 370 12.46 4.20 -13.52
N VAL A 371 12.40 3.05 -12.87
CA VAL A 371 13.51 2.09 -12.74
C VAL A 371 13.13 0.79 -13.43
N GLY A 372 13.96 0.33 -14.33
CA GLY A 372 13.84 -0.96 -15.04
C GLY A 372 14.57 -2.10 -14.34
N LEU A 373 14.22 -3.33 -14.72
CA LEU A 373 14.82 -4.55 -14.17
C LEU A 373 16.34 -4.60 -14.29
N ASP A 374 16.89 -4.17 -15.41
CA ASP A 374 18.32 -4.22 -15.73
C ASP A 374 19.09 -3.02 -15.17
N GLY A 375 18.47 -2.14 -14.37
CA GLY A 375 19.05 -0.90 -13.90
C GLY A 375 18.93 0.25 -14.90
N SER A 376 18.21 0.08 -16.02
CA SER A 376 17.80 1.21 -16.86
C SER A 376 16.93 2.17 -16.08
N SER A 377 16.97 3.44 -16.44
CA SER A 377 16.21 4.48 -15.77
C SER A 377 15.68 5.51 -16.75
N GLN A 378 14.54 6.12 -16.40
CA GLN A 378 13.93 7.20 -17.17
C GLN A 378 13.41 8.26 -16.19
N ALA A 379 13.82 9.51 -16.37
CA ALA A 379 13.35 10.64 -15.59
C ALA A 379 12.41 11.49 -16.46
N LEU A 380 11.18 11.65 -16.01
CA LEU A 380 10.15 12.51 -16.60
C LEU A 380 10.07 13.78 -15.76
N SER A 381 10.19 14.95 -16.39
CA SER A 381 9.97 16.23 -15.73
C SER A 381 8.48 16.49 -15.46
N ALA A 382 8.17 17.47 -14.61
CA ALA A 382 6.79 17.92 -14.43
C ALA A 382 6.15 18.38 -15.75
N ASP A 383 6.93 19.05 -16.60
CA ASP A 383 6.48 19.53 -17.91
C ASP A 383 6.16 18.37 -18.87
N ASP A 384 6.94 17.28 -18.86
CA ASP A 384 6.66 16.08 -19.68
C ASP A 384 5.29 15.48 -19.31
N LEU A 385 5.01 15.36 -18.01
CA LEU A 385 3.75 14.85 -17.49
C LEU A 385 2.57 15.78 -17.82
N ASP A 386 2.71 17.07 -17.60
CA ASP A 386 1.67 18.07 -17.86
C ASP A 386 1.35 18.18 -19.36
N GLN A 387 2.36 18.05 -20.23
CA GLN A 387 2.15 17.96 -21.67
C GLN A 387 1.40 16.68 -22.06
N ALA A 388 1.74 15.52 -21.49
CA ALA A 388 1.04 14.27 -21.76
C ALA A 388 -0.43 14.39 -21.33
N ILE A 389 -0.72 14.90 -20.13
CA ILE A 389 -2.07 15.15 -19.62
C ILE A 389 -2.85 16.12 -20.52
N SER A 390 -2.20 17.14 -21.05
CA SER A 390 -2.86 18.11 -21.93
C SER A 390 -3.24 17.56 -23.32
N ARG A 391 -2.50 16.55 -23.80
CA ARG A 391 -2.74 15.86 -25.08
C ARG A 391 -3.81 14.78 -24.98
N GLY A 392 -4.00 14.18 -23.80
CA GLY A 392 -5.01 13.14 -23.55
C GLY A 392 -6.43 13.67 -23.32
N ARG A 393 -6.62 14.98 -23.35
CA ARG A 393 -7.92 15.68 -23.18
C ARG A 393 -8.65 15.89 -24.48
#